data_b3fb7d39667d727017fd635e65c22c4b
#
_entry.id   b3fb7d39667d727017fd635e65c22c4b
#
_cell.length_a   1.000
_cell.length_b   1.000
_cell.length_c   1.000
_cell.angle_alpha   90.00
_cell.angle_beta   90.00
_cell.angle_gamma   90.00
#
_symmetry.space_group_name_H-M   'P 1'
#
loop_
_entity.id
_entity.type
_entity.pdbx_description
1 polymer ?
#
loop_
_entity_poly.entity_id
_entity_poly.type
_entity_poly.pdbx_seq_one_letter_code
_entity_poly.pdbx_strand_id
1 'polypeptide(L)'
;MQSICGKYRLPIIGTRIGKKPIYLGLLLLFLLLGSFDPVLGGRRAQAGEVASSAVVFMYHRFGETDYPSTNVRIEQFAAHLAEIKAGGYNVMSLPEIITTFRRQETLPERTIALTIDDAFLSVYDRAWPMLAKAGLPFTLFVATNAIDAKRPGHMTWAQLRALAAAGVSIGNHSGSHGHLPDASRDSLEEELTRSNARFRAELGFAPKLLAYPYGEFGLREKQAAQAAGFIAAFGQHSGVAHSGEDLYGLPRFALNERFAAVERFRLAGNGLPLPVRDVLPADTVLHDNNPPAFGFTVSESIGSLKTLACFASNQSSVAQLERLGSRRFEVRLEKPFAPGRGRINCTLQAKDGRWRWFGTPFYIPKK
;
A
#
# COMPACT_ATOMS: atom_id res chain seq x y z
N MET A 1 35.49 43.90 37.47
CA MET A 1 36.93 43.69 37.68
C MET A 1 37.44 42.96 36.47
N GLN A 2 38.11 43.70 35.63
CA GLN A 2 39.36 43.51 34.90
C GLN A 2 39.40 42.21 34.05
N SER A 3 39.21 42.26 32.71
CA SER A 3 40.18 42.78 31.67
C SER A 3 41.51 42.07 31.68
N ILE A 4 41.85 41.37 30.57
CA ILE A 4 43.11 41.57 29.86
C ILE A 4 43.00 41.02 28.44
N CYS A 5 43.38 41.90 27.52
CA CYS A 5 43.48 41.85 26.07
C CYS A 5 44.87 41.29 25.67
N GLY A 6 45.02 40.60 24.59
CA GLY A 6 46.31 40.18 24.00
C GLY A 6 46.25 40.06 22.50
N LYS A 7 46.59 41.13 21.77
CA LYS A 7 46.87 41.21 20.32
C LYS A 7 48.27 40.65 20.04
N TYR A 8 48.47 39.91 18.96
CA TYR A 8 49.74 39.94 18.22
C TYR A 8 49.52 39.98 16.71
N ARG A 9 50.39 40.82 16.09
CA ARG A 9 50.43 41.29 14.69
C ARG A 9 51.27 40.37 13.82
N LEU A 10 50.95 40.45 12.48
CA LEU A 10 51.73 40.01 11.32
C LEU A 10 53.18 40.48 11.27
N PRO A 11 54.05 39.86 10.39
CA PRO A 11 54.63 40.78 9.38
C PRO A 11 54.58 40.25 7.92
N ILE A 12 54.53 41.20 7.04
CA ILE A 12 54.65 41.23 5.59
C ILE A 12 56.14 41.36 5.22
N ILE A 13 56.66 40.66 4.24
CA ILE A 13 57.81 40.98 3.38
C ILE A 13 57.58 40.23 2.08
N GLY A 14 57.51 40.76 0.91
CA GLY A 14 58.09 41.90 0.22
C GLY A 14 59.06 41.43 -0.88
N THR A 15 58.54 41.47 -2.15
CA THR A 15 59.24 41.76 -3.42
C THR A 15 60.43 40.94 -3.96
N ARG A 16 60.37 40.46 -5.21
CA ARG A 16 61.04 41.12 -6.37
C ARG A 16 60.77 40.42 -7.72
N ILE A 17 60.65 41.25 -8.71
CA ILE A 17 60.40 41.12 -10.16
C ILE A 17 61.70 40.68 -10.87
N GLY A 18 61.62 39.77 -11.85
CA GLY A 18 62.64 39.47 -12.82
C GLY A 18 62.06 39.18 -14.21
N LYS A 19 62.42 40.00 -15.21
CA LYS A 19 61.93 39.98 -16.61
C LYS A 19 62.86 39.20 -17.54
N LYS A 20 62.20 38.42 -18.52
CA LYS A 20 62.57 38.14 -19.93
C LYS A 20 63.64 37.07 -20.22
N PRO A 21 63.72 36.52 -21.47
CA PRO A 21 62.95 36.75 -22.71
C PRO A 21 62.47 35.45 -23.47
N ILE A 22 61.70 35.74 -24.48
CA ILE A 22 61.13 35.04 -25.61
C ILE A 22 62.08 34.05 -26.31
N TYR A 23 61.64 32.83 -26.62
CA TYR A 23 62.02 32.08 -27.80
C TYR A 23 60.80 31.51 -28.51
N LEU A 24 60.68 31.88 -29.78
CA LEU A 24 59.70 31.47 -30.78
C LEU A 24 60.11 30.08 -31.29
N GLY A 25 59.27 29.07 -31.08
CA GLY A 25 59.48 27.73 -31.62
C GLY A 25 58.15 27.20 -32.15
N LEU A 26 57.97 27.32 -33.47
CA LEU A 26 56.86 26.77 -34.25
C LEU A 26 56.97 25.25 -34.24
N LEU A 27 56.03 24.53 -33.65
CA LEU A 27 55.84 23.13 -33.94
C LEU A 27 54.35 22.83 -34.15
N LEU A 28 54.03 22.51 -35.40
CA LEU A 28 52.76 21.95 -35.80
C LEU A 28 52.54 20.61 -35.08
N LEU A 29 51.49 20.53 -34.32
CA LEU A 29 51.03 19.23 -33.81
C LEU A 29 49.55 19.09 -34.12
N PHE A 30 49.21 18.04 -34.86
CA PHE A 30 47.92 17.62 -35.32
C PHE A 30 46.86 17.59 -34.18
N LEU A 31 45.83 18.40 -34.37
CA LEU A 31 44.57 18.31 -33.59
C LEU A 31 43.79 17.06 -34.04
N LEU A 32 43.93 15.97 -33.33
CA LEU A 32 42.91 14.93 -33.28
C LEU A 32 41.85 15.38 -32.26
N LEU A 33 40.81 16.03 -32.78
CA LEU A 33 39.58 16.28 -32.08
C LEU A 33 38.84 14.94 -31.91
N GLY A 34 39.19 14.22 -30.87
CA GLY A 34 38.34 13.16 -30.34
C GLY A 34 37.14 13.80 -29.67
N SER A 35 35.98 13.74 -30.31
CA SER A 35 34.69 14.09 -29.73
C SER A 35 34.42 13.17 -28.56
N PHE A 36 34.67 13.62 -27.34
CA PHE A 36 34.13 13.00 -26.14
C PHE A 36 32.66 13.44 -26.05
N ASP A 37 31.76 12.64 -26.60
CA ASP A 37 30.36 12.68 -26.22
C ASP A 37 30.24 12.21 -24.78
N PRO A 38 29.79 13.07 -23.85
CA PRO A 38 29.35 12.55 -22.55
C PRO A 38 28.07 11.76 -22.81
N VAL A 39 28.20 10.44 -22.90
CA VAL A 39 27.05 9.55 -22.78
C VAL A 39 26.50 9.72 -21.37
N LEU A 40 25.73 10.78 -21.16
CA LEU A 40 24.72 10.87 -20.14
C LEU A 40 23.67 9.82 -20.47
N GLY A 41 23.99 8.59 -20.12
CA GLY A 41 23.06 7.47 -20.10
C GLY A 41 22.00 7.70 -19.02
N GLY A 42 21.21 8.75 -19.21
CA GLY A 42 19.90 8.83 -18.58
C GLY A 42 19.10 7.65 -19.12
N ARG A 43 18.98 6.59 -18.34
CA ARG A 43 17.95 5.59 -18.56
C ARG A 43 16.63 6.34 -18.58
N ARG A 44 16.18 6.73 -19.78
CA ARG A 44 14.76 7.02 -20.00
C ARG A 44 14.03 5.77 -19.54
N ALA A 45 13.30 5.90 -18.44
CA ALA A 45 12.34 4.89 -18.06
C ALA A 45 11.50 4.59 -19.30
N GLN A 46 11.63 3.38 -19.79
CA GLN A 46 10.90 2.90 -20.96
C GLN A 46 9.42 2.91 -20.52
N ALA A 47 8.66 3.85 -21.07
CA ALA A 47 7.22 3.95 -20.83
C ALA A 47 6.58 2.66 -21.38
N GLY A 48 6.40 1.65 -20.52
CA GLY A 48 5.87 0.35 -20.90
C GLY A 48 6.05 -0.74 -19.86
N GLU A 49 6.91 -0.54 -18.87
CA GLU A 49 7.09 -1.54 -17.81
C GLU A 49 5.92 -1.44 -16.83
N VAL A 50 5.22 -2.56 -16.65
CA VAL A 50 4.14 -2.66 -15.67
C VAL A 50 4.72 -2.31 -14.31
N ALA A 51 4.15 -1.31 -13.65
CA ALA A 51 4.57 -0.88 -12.33
C ALA A 51 4.73 -2.09 -11.40
N SER A 52 5.80 -2.10 -10.61
CA SER A 52 6.07 -3.13 -9.60
C SER A 52 4.82 -3.38 -8.75
N SER A 53 4.43 -4.64 -8.56
CA SER A 53 3.13 -4.97 -7.97
C SER A 53 3.20 -6.10 -6.95
N ALA A 54 2.24 -6.10 -6.02
CA ALA A 54 2.09 -7.14 -5.02
C ALA A 54 0.61 -7.42 -4.72
N VAL A 55 0.29 -8.67 -4.46
CA VAL A 55 -1.02 -9.07 -3.93
C VAL A 55 -0.96 -9.05 -2.40
N VAL A 56 -1.84 -8.27 -1.77
CA VAL A 56 -1.92 -8.20 -0.31
C VAL A 56 -3.15 -8.97 0.15
N PHE A 57 -2.94 -10.06 0.88
CA PHE A 57 -4.02 -10.84 1.49
C PHE A 57 -4.36 -10.30 2.88
N MET A 58 -5.64 -10.31 3.23
CA MET A 58 -6.16 -9.83 4.50
C MET A 58 -6.97 -10.89 5.20
N TYR A 59 -6.57 -11.20 6.42
CA TYR A 59 -7.25 -12.10 7.37
C TYR A 59 -7.66 -11.34 8.62
N HIS A 60 -8.43 -12.00 9.52
CA HIS A 60 -8.76 -11.48 10.84
C HIS A 60 -8.69 -12.58 11.91
N ARG A 61 -9.54 -13.61 11.82
CA ARG A 61 -9.68 -14.70 12.81
C ARG A 61 -9.32 -16.06 12.22
N PHE A 62 -8.95 -16.99 13.07
CA PHE A 62 -8.53 -18.32 12.65
C PHE A 62 -9.16 -19.42 13.53
N GLY A 63 -9.95 -20.30 12.89
CA GLY A 63 -10.54 -21.45 13.55
C GLY A 63 -11.58 -21.13 14.63
N GLU A 64 -12.17 -19.95 14.59
CA GLU A 64 -13.29 -19.56 15.44
C GLU A 64 -14.62 -19.94 14.76
N THR A 65 -15.62 -20.42 15.52
CA THR A 65 -16.88 -20.93 14.93
C THR A 65 -17.95 -19.86 14.73
N ASP A 66 -17.90 -18.79 15.51
CA ASP A 66 -19.01 -17.84 15.62
C ASP A 66 -18.93 -16.65 14.65
N TYR A 67 -17.85 -16.54 13.89
CA TYR A 67 -17.55 -15.34 13.08
C TYR A 67 -17.18 -15.67 11.61
N PRO A 68 -18.02 -16.39 10.84
CA PRO A 68 -17.66 -16.89 9.52
C PRO A 68 -17.33 -15.77 8.51
N SER A 69 -17.81 -14.54 8.74
CA SER A 69 -17.54 -13.37 7.90
C SER A 69 -16.12 -12.80 8.04
N THR A 70 -15.44 -13.12 9.17
CA THR A 70 -14.07 -12.68 9.45
C THR A 70 -13.12 -13.83 9.77
N ASN A 71 -13.66 -15.03 10.01
CA ASN A 71 -12.90 -16.24 10.32
C ASN A 71 -12.43 -16.97 9.06
N VAL A 72 -11.27 -17.62 9.15
CA VAL A 72 -10.80 -18.64 8.23
C VAL A 72 -10.64 -19.94 9.04
N ARG A 73 -11.21 -21.06 8.57
CA ARG A 73 -11.02 -22.35 9.23
C ARG A 73 -9.55 -22.76 9.14
N ILE A 74 -9.07 -23.49 10.13
CA ILE A 74 -7.66 -23.91 10.20
C ILE A 74 -7.25 -24.73 8.97
N GLU A 75 -8.14 -25.58 8.46
CA GLU A 75 -7.89 -26.38 7.27
C GLU A 75 -7.75 -25.50 6.02
N GLN A 76 -8.54 -24.44 5.91
CA GLN A 76 -8.42 -23.47 4.81
C GLN A 76 -7.10 -22.70 4.91
N PHE A 77 -6.72 -22.27 6.12
CA PHE A 77 -5.45 -21.60 6.33
C PHE A 77 -4.25 -22.52 6.04
N ALA A 78 -4.30 -23.77 6.48
CA ALA A 78 -3.28 -24.77 6.17
C ALA A 78 -3.16 -25.00 4.65
N ALA A 79 -4.28 -25.03 3.93
CA ALA A 79 -4.29 -25.13 2.46
C ALA A 79 -3.64 -23.89 1.79
N HIS A 80 -3.85 -22.68 2.33
CA HIS A 80 -3.16 -21.47 1.85
C HIS A 80 -1.64 -21.56 2.06
N LEU A 81 -1.19 -22.02 3.23
CA LEU A 81 0.24 -22.20 3.50
C LEU A 81 0.87 -23.25 2.59
N ALA A 82 0.16 -24.34 2.31
CA ALA A 82 0.59 -25.35 1.36
C ALA A 82 0.67 -24.79 -0.08
N GLU A 83 -0.31 -24.00 -0.50
CA GLU A 83 -0.29 -23.31 -1.79
C GLU A 83 0.88 -22.33 -1.89
N ILE A 84 1.14 -21.53 -0.84
CA ILE A 84 2.27 -20.62 -0.80
C ILE A 84 3.58 -21.37 -1.00
N LYS A 85 3.75 -22.49 -0.30
CA LYS A 85 4.96 -23.32 -0.39
C LYS A 85 5.16 -23.94 -1.77
N ALA A 86 4.09 -24.42 -2.40
CA ALA A 86 4.14 -25.12 -3.69
C ALA A 86 4.06 -24.18 -4.89
N GLY A 87 3.42 -23.02 -4.72
CA GLY A 87 2.99 -22.17 -5.82
C GLY A 87 4.05 -21.21 -6.35
N GLY A 88 5.27 -21.16 -5.78
CA GLY A 88 6.37 -20.30 -6.27
C GLY A 88 6.08 -18.81 -6.06
N TYR A 89 5.44 -18.43 -4.97
CA TYR A 89 5.22 -17.04 -4.57
C TYR A 89 6.43 -16.46 -3.85
N ASN A 90 6.69 -15.17 -4.05
CA ASN A 90 7.65 -14.40 -3.28
C ASN A 90 6.91 -13.71 -2.12
N VAL A 91 6.93 -14.32 -0.92
CA VAL A 91 6.29 -13.74 0.26
C VAL A 91 7.23 -12.72 0.87
N MET A 92 6.81 -11.46 0.88
CA MET A 92 7.61 -10.35 1.42
C MET A 92 6.84 -9.67 2.57
N SER A 93 7.59 -9.05 3.49
CA SER A 93 6.97 -8.22 4.50
C SER A 93 6.33 -6.98 3.85
N LEU A 94 5.18 -6.55 4.36
CA LEU A 94 4.49 -5.40 3.80
C LEU A 94 5.32 -4.09 3.89
N PRO A 95 6.10 -3.82 4.97
CA PRO A 95 7.02 -2.69 5.00
C PRO A 95 8.07 -2.69 3.89
N GLU A 96 8.63 -3.87 3.54
CA GLU A 96 9.59 -3.99 2.43
C GLU A 96 8.94 -3.68 1.09
N ILE A 97 7.75 -4.21 0.82
CA ILE A 97 6.97 -3.92 -0.39
C ILE A 97 6.73 -2.41 -0.53
N ILE A 98 6.26 -1.76 0.54
CA ILE A 98 6.00 -0.31 0.52
C ILE A 98 7.29 0.50 0.34
N THR A 99 8.39 0.05 0.94
CA THR A 99 9.70 0.69 0.72
C THR A 99 10.13 0.60 -0.74
N THR A 100 9.98 -0.57 -1.36
CA THR A 100 10.27 -0.81 -2.79
C THR A 100 9.37 0.05 -3.69
N PHE A 101 8.06 0.14 -3.40
CA PHE A 101 7.15 1.01 -4.14
C PHE A 101 7.56 2.48 -4.05
N ARG A 102 7.90 2.97 -2.87
CA ARG A 102 8.33 4.37 -2.67
C ARG A 102 9.65 4.71 -3.36
N ARG A 103 10.52 3.73 -3.52
CA ARG A 103 11.80 3.88 -4.24
C ARG A 103 11.67 3.66 -5.74
N GLN A 104 10.46 3.31 -6.22
CA GLN A 104 10.21 2.93 -7.63
C GLN A 104 11.14 1.80 -8.10
N GLU A 105 11.48 0.89 -7.16
CA GLU A 105 12.27 -0.31 -7.44
C GLU A 105 11.35 -1.47 -7.86
N THR A 106 11.96 -2.50 -8.46
CA THR A 106 11.21 -3.66 -8.97
C THR A 106 11.07 -4.74 -7.89
N LEU A 107 9.85 -5.21 -7.64
CA LEU A 107 9.59 -6.41 -6.85
C LEU A 107 9.76 -7.67 -7.72
N PRO A 108 10.11 -8.81 -7.10
CA PRO A 108 10.02 -10.11 -7.77
C PRO A 108 8.60 -10.36 -8.29
N GLU A 109 8.49 -11.10 -9.40
CA GLU A 109 7.16 -11.55 -9.88
C GLU A 109 6.44 -12.37 -8.81
N ARG A 110 5.11 -12.31 -8.82
CA ARG A 110 4.26 -13.06 -7.88
C ARG A 110 4.56 -12.73 -6.41
N THR A 111 4.95 -11.48 -6.15
CA THR A 111 5.10 -10.99 -4.78
C THR A 111 3.74 -10.94 -4.09
N ILE A 112 3.67 -11.54 -2.89
CA ILE A 112 2.50 -11.48 -2.04
C ILE A 112 2.89 -11.01 -0.63
N ALA A 113 1.95 -10.37 0.07
CA ALA A 113 2.03 -10.08 1.50
C ALA A 113 0.84 -10.66 2.25
N LEU A 114 1.08 -11.07 3.49
CA LEU A 114 0.04 -11.53 4.41
C LEU A 114 -0.22 -10.43 5.44
N THR A 115 -1.47 -10.04 5.60
CA THR A 115 -1.90 -9.09 6.62
C THR A 115 -3.02 -9.66 7.45
N ILE A 116 -3.07 -9.27 8.73
CA ILE A 116 -4.10 -9.72 9.67
C ILE A 116 -4.57 -8.49 10.44
N ASP A 117 -5.88 -8.30 10.52
CA ASP A 117 -6.47 -7.15 11.20
C ASP A 117 -7.00 -7.53 12.59
N ASP A 118 -7.23 -6.53 13.45
CA ASP A 118 -7.92 -6.56 14.76
C ASP A 118 -7.16 -7.16 15.93
N ALA A 119 -6.06 -7.85 15.73
CA ALA A 119 -5.30 -8.50 16.80
C ALA A 119 -6.14 -9.47 17.69
N PHE A 120 -6.99 -10.28 17.07
CA PHE A 120 -7.72 -11.33 17.79
C PHE A 120 -6.79 -12.39 18.39
N LEU A 121 -7.19 -12.95 19.53
CA LEU A 121 -6.37 -13.94 20.25
C LEU A 121 -6.06 -15.18 19.40
N SER A 122 -6.96 -15.59 18.52
CA SER A 122 -6.75 -16.73 17.60
C SER A 122 -5.57 -16.52 16.63
N VAL A 123 -5.14 -15.27 16.40
CA VAL A 123 -3.93 -14.99 15.63
C VAL A 123 -2.69 -15.43 16.42
N TYR A 124 -2.61 -15.08 17.70
CA TYR A 124 -1.50 -15.45 18.57
C TYR A 124 -1.43 -16.96 18.82
N ASP A 125 -2.59 -17.55 19.15
CA ASP A 125 -2.66 -18.95 19.59
C ASP A 125 -2.60 -19.96 18.43
N ARG A 126 -3.06 -19.58 17.22
CA ARG A 126 -3.26 -20.50 16.10
C ARG A 126 -2.49 -20.11 14.85
N ALA A 127 -2.67 -18.87 14.33
CA ALA A 127 -2.07 -18.49 13.07
C ALA A 127 -0.55 -18.24 13.18
N TRP A 128 -0.10 -17.52 14.20
CA TRP A 128 1.32 -17.22 14.38
C TRP A 128 2.21 -18.46 14.47
N PRO A 129 1.91 -19.50 15.27
CA PRO A 129 2.72 -20.72 15.29
C PRO A 129 2.84 -21.38 13.90
N MET A 130 1.78 -21.36 13.10
CA MET A 130 1.80 -21.92 11.74
C MET A 130 2.65 -21.07 10.79
N LEU A 131 2.52 -19.74 10.85
CA LEU A 131 3.31 -18.80 10.05
C LEU A 131 4.81 -18.85 10.42
N ALA A 132 5.12 -18.86 11.72
CA ALA A 132 6.48 -18.97 12.23
C ALA A 132 7.14 -20.29 11.79
N LYS A 133 6.42 -21.42 11.89
CA LYS A 133 6.90 -22.73 11.40
C LYS A 133 7.16 -22.71 9.89
N ALA A 134 6.38 -21.96 9.15
CA ALA A 134 6.54 -21.82 7.69
C ALA A 134 7.58 -20.77 7.29
N GLY A 135 8.15 -19.99 8.24
CA GLY A 135 9.07 -18.90 7.97
C GLY A 135 8.45 -17.74 7.19
N LEU A 136 7.13 -17.54 7.32
CA LEU A 136 6.38 -16.55 6.53
C LEU A 136 6.18 -15.25 7.31
N PRO A 137 6.61 -14.10 6.77
CA PRO A 137 6.36 -12.80 7.37
C PRO A 137 4.87 -12.42 7.23
N PHE A 138 4.37 -11.66 8.19
CA PHE A 138 3.05 -11.02 8.12
C PHE A 138 3.04 -9.68 8.85
N THR A 139 2.03 -8.87 8.55
CA THR A 139 1.77 -7.61 9.25
C THR A 139 0.47 -7.72 10.03
N LEU A 140 0.52 -7.38 11.32
CA LEU A 140 -0.65 -7.35 12.20
C LEU A 140 -1.09 -5.90 12.40
N PHE A 141 -2.30 -5.55 11.95
CA PHE A 141 -2.91 -4.24 12.17
C PHE A 141 -3.74 -4.26 13.46
N VAL A 142 -3.46 -3.33 14.38
CA VAL A 142 -3.98 -3.36 15.76
C VAL A 142 -4.80 -2.12 16.06
N ALA A 143 -6.03 -2.32 16.55
CA ALA A 143 -6.87 -1.26 17.12
C ALA A 143 -6.60 -1.15 18.63
N THR A 144 -6.03 -0.03 19.08
CA THR A 144 -5.42 0.06 20.41
C THR A 144 -6.41 0.03 21.55
N ASN A 145 -7.64 0.57 21.40
CA ASN A 145 -8.62 0.63 22.49
C ASN A 145 -9.13 -0.75 22.91
N ALA A 146 -9.21 -1.72 21.96
CA ALA A 146 -9.58 -3.09 22.28
C ALA A 146 -8.56 -3.77 23.19
N ILE A 147 -7.27 -3.49 22.95
CA ILE A 147 -6.15 -4.02 23.74
C ILE A 147 -6.09 -3.35 25.13
N ASP A 148 -6.23 -2.02 25.17
CA ASP A 148 -6.27 -1.25 26.42
C ASP A 148 -7.41 -1.68 27.32
N ALA A 149 -8.59 -1.91 26.75
CA ALA A 149 -9.77 -2.41 27.44
C ALA A 149 -9.70 -3.90 27.82
N LYS A 150 -8.62 -4.60 27.44
CA LYS A 150 -8.47 -6.05 27.62
C LYS A 150 -9.70 -6.83 27.15
N ARG A 151 -10.21 -6.42 25.95
CA ARG A 151 -11.45 -6.99 25.42
C ARG A 151 -11.30 -8.51 25.25
N PRO A 152 -12.24 -9.33 25.73
CA PRO A 152 -12.19 -10.77 25.54
C PRO A 152 -12.02 -11.14 24.06
N GLY A 153 -11.20 -12.17 23.79
CA GLY A 153 -10.90 -12.62 22.43
C GLY A 153 -9.88 -11.78 21.66
N HIS A 154 -9.30 -10.75 22.28
CA HIS A 154 -8.20 -9.97 21.72
C HIS A 154 -6.88 -10.27 22.45
N MET A 155 -5.77 -9.96 21.79
CA MET A 155 -4.44 -10.05 22.39
C MET A 155 -4.26 -9.02 23.50
N THR A 156 -3.22 -9.21 24.29
CA THR A 156 -2.70 -8.24 25.26
C THR A 156 -1.50 -7.51 24.67
N TRP A 157 -1.12 -6.35 25.26
CA TRP A 157 0.13 -5.67 24.92
C TRP A 157 1.36 -6.56 25.12
N ALA A 158 1.36 -7.44 26.10
CA ALA A 158 2.46 -8.39 26.32
C ALA A 158 2.62 -9.35 25.13
N GLN A 159 1.52 -9.87 24.58
CA GLN A 159 1.53 -10.72 23.39
C GLN A 159 1.96 -9.93 22.13
N LEU A 160 1.51 -8.68 21.99
CA LEU A 160 1.95 -7.81 20.89
C LEU A 160 3.45 -7.52 20.96
N ARG A 161 4.01 -7.29 22.17
CA ARG A 161 5.47 -7.15 22.34
C ARG A 161 6.20 -8.44 21.96
N ALA A 162 5.67 -9.59 22.31
CA ALA A 162 6.28 -10.88 21.94
C ALA A 162 6.29 -11.07 20.40
N LEU A 163 5.20 -10.73 19.71
CA LEU A 163 5.13 -10.77 18.25
C LEU A 163 6.14 -9.81 17.62
N ALA A 164 6.19 -8.56 18.10
CA ALA A 164 7.13 -7.56 17.58
C ALA A 164 8.60 -7.98 17.80
N ALA A 165 8.92 -8.54 18.99
CA ALA A 165 10.25 -9.08 19.27
C ALA A 165 10.61 -10.29 18.39
N ALA A 166 9.61 -11.07 17.95
CA ALA A 166 9.79 -12.16 16.99
C ALA A 166 9.85 -11.70 15.52
N GLY A 167 9.87 -10.37 15.26
CA GLY A 167 9.98 -9.81 13.91
C GLY A 167 8.67 -9.63 13.16
N VAL A 168 7.52 -9.82 13.81
CA VAL A 168 6.22 -9.54 13.18
C VAL A 168 6.06 -8.03 13.02
N SER A 169 5.71 -7.58 11.82
CA SER A 169 5.43 -6.18 11.55
C SER A 169 4.11 -5.75 12.20
N ILE A 170 4.12 -4.69 12.99
CA ILE A 170 2.92 -4.13 13.60
C ILE A 170 2.48 -2.90 12.80
N GLY A 171 1.21 -2.89 12.39
CA GLY A 171 0.51 -1.77 11.75
C GLY A 171 -0.54 -1.16 12.66
N ASN A 172 -0.98 0.05 12.33
CA ASN A 172 -2.04 0.76 13.05
C ASN A 172 -3.41 0.44 12.42
N HIS A 173 -4.44 0.22 13.25
CA HIS A 173 -5.83 0.03 12.83
C HIS A 173 -6.78 1.00 13.55
N SER A 174 -6.32 2.25 13.76
CA SER A 174 -6.92 3.30 14.60
C SER A 174 -6.91 2.97 16.12
N GLY A 175 -7.53 3.83 16.92
CA GLY A 175 -7.74 3.58 18.34
C GLY A 175 -9.02 2.77 18.58
N SER A 176 -10.15 3.35 18.20
CA SER A 176 -11.50 2.83 18.52
C SER A 176 -12.01 1.76 17.56
N HIS A 177 -11.42 1.61 16.37
CA HIS A 177 -11.97 0.84 15.26
C HIS A 177 -13.35 1.35 14.82
N GLY A 178 -13.55 2.68 14.85
CA GLY A 178 -14.79 3.33 14.39
C GLY A 178 -14.84 3.52 12.87
N HIS A 179 -16.01 3.94 12.37
CA HIS A 179 -16.19 4.39 10.99
C HIS A 179 -15.53 5.75 10.82
N LEU A 180 -14.29 5.80 10.35
CA LEU A 180 -13.51 7.04 10.25
C LEU A 180 -14.20 8.12 9.39
N PRO A 181 -14.90 7.79 8.28
CA PRO A 181 -15.63 8.79 7.51
C PRO A 181 -16.80 9.46 8.25
N ASP A 182 -17.33 8.86 9.32
CA ASP A 182 -18.40 9.45 10.13
C ASP A 182 -17.86 10.40 11.23
N ALA A 183 -16.56 10.36 11.51
CA ALA A 183 -15.93 11.21 12.49
C ALA A 183 -15.82 12.67 12.00
N SER A 184 -15.82 13.65 12.90
CA SER A 184 -15.40 15.02 12.57
C SER A 184 -13.91 15.03 12.19
N ARG A 185 -13.42 16.12 11.57
CA ARG A 185 -12.00 16.26 11.23
C ARG A 185 -11.13 16.14 12.50
N ASP A 186 -11.46 16.87 13.53
CA ASP A 186 -10.69 16.91 14.79
C ASP A 186 -10.69 15.52 15.46
N SER A 187 -11.83 14.84 15.51
CA SER A 187 -11.95 13.49 16.06
C SER A 187 -11.13 12.47 15.26
N LEU A 188 -11.08 12.59 13.93
CA LEU A 188 -10.28 11.71 13.07
C LEU A 188 -8.78 11.91 13.33
N GLU A 189 -8.30 13.15 13.40
CA GLU A 189 -6.90 13.48 13.68
C GLU A 189 -6.50 13.03 15.10
N GLU A 190 -7.36 13.25 16.08
CA GLU A 190 -7.17 12.78 17.45
C GLU A 190 -7.10 11.25 17.51
N GLU A 191 -7.98 10.54 16.83
CA GLU A 191 -8.06 9.08 16.76
C GLU A 191 -6.72 8.48 16.33
N LEU A 192 -6.14 8.97 15.22
CA LEU A 192 -4.88 8.50 14.70
C LEU A 192 -3.68 8.91 15.56
N THR A 193 -3.70 10.13 16.12
CA THR A 193 -2.63 10.64 16.98
C THR A 193 -2.58 9.87 18.29
N ARG A 194 -3.71 9.62 18.92
CA ARG A 194 -3.82 8.86 20.17
C ARG A 194 -3.38 7.42 19.99
N SER A 195 -3.83 6.75 18.93
CA SER A 195 -3.40 5.38 18.67
C SER A 195 -1.88 5.31 18.47
N ASN A 196 -1.28 6.22 17.71
CA ASN A 196 0.17 6.31 17.56
C ASN A 196 0.91 6.56 18.88
N ALA A 197 0.34 7.39 19.77
CA ALA A 197 0.90 7.62 21.12
C ALA A 197 0.85 6.34 21.96
N ARG A 198 -0.24 5.58 21.89
CA ARG A 198 -0.36 4.28 22.58
C ARG A 198 0.69 3.28 22.10
N PHE A 199 0.91 3.16 20.80
CA PHE A 199 1.97 2.31 20.26
C PHE A 199 3.36 2.72 20.75
N ARG A 200 3.68 4.03 20.78
CA ARG A 200 4.96 4.49 21.33
C ARG A 200 5.12 4.11 22.80
N ALA A 201 4.06 4.27 23.61
CA ALA A 201 4.09 3.95 25.03
C ALA A 201 4.28 2.45 25.28
N GLU A 202 3.66 1.58 24.48
CA GLU A 202 3.62 0.15 24.74
C GLU A 202 4.70 -0.64 23.97
N LEU A 203 5.06 -0.21 22.76
CA LEU A 203 6.00 -0.91 21.89
C LEU A 203 7.31 -0.14 21.66
N GLY A 204 7.41 1.13 22.10
CA GLY A 204 8.58 1.98 21.87
C GLY A 204 8.62 2.64 20.48
N PHE A 205 7.66 2.38 19.61
CA PHE A 205 7.58 2.97 18.26
C PHE A 205 6.14 3.21 17.83
N ALA A 206 5.94 4.08 16.84
CA ALA A 206 4.65 4.21 16.15
C ALA A 206 4.70 3.48 14.81
N PRO A 207 3.71 2.65 14.48
CA PRO A 207 3.61 2.00 13.18
C PRO A 207 3.59 3.01 12.03
N LYS A 208 4.17 2.62 10.89
CA LYS A 208 4.22 3.46 9.70
C LYS A 208 3.15 3.09 8.65
N LEU A 209 2.45 2.00 8.86
CA LEU A 209 1.39 1.50 7.99
C LEU A 209 0.05 1.58 8.71
N LEU A 210 -0.99 2.02 8.01
CA LEU A 210 -2.37 2.08 8.50
C LEU A 210 -3.25 1.12 7.69
N ALA A 211 -4.10 0.35 8.34
CA ALA A 211 -5.29 -0.22 7.71
C ALA A 211 -6.50 0.59 8.19
N TYR A 212 -7.30 1.08 7.25
CA TYR A 212 -8.54 1.77 7.61
C TYR A 212 -9.54 0.77 8.19
N PRO A 213 -10.16 1.02 9.36
CA PRO A 213 -11.25 0.20 9.86
C PRO A 213 -12.32 0.00 8.80
N TYR A 214 -12.77 -1.25 8.64
CA TYR A 214 -13.73 -1.66 7.60
C TYR A 214 -13.29 -1.41 6.16
N GLY A 215 -12.07 -0.89 5.95
CA GLY A 215 -11.54 -0.45 4.66
C GLY A 215 -12.17 0.85 4.14
N GLU A 216 -12.75 1.65 4.99
CA GLU A 216 -13.51 2.86 4.68
C GLU A 216 -12.62 4.09 4.73
N PHE A 217 -12.52 4.81 3.62
CA PHE A 217 -11.74 6.03 3.50
C PHE A 217 -12.21 6.90 2.34
N GLY A 218 -11.92 8.17 2.43
CA GLY A 218 -12.03 9.15 1.36
C GLY A 218 -10.81 10.04 1.31
N LEU A 219 -10.91 11.18 0.65
CA LEU A 219 -9.80 12.13 0.55
C LEU A 219 -9.38 12.68 1.92
N ARG A 220 -10.32 12.91 2.81
CA ARG A 220 -10.07 13.42 4.16
C ARG A 220 -9.29 12.42 5.00
N GLU A 221 -9.65 11.13 4.98
CA GLU A 221 -8.98 10.08 5.73
C GLU A 221 -7.55 9.85 5.20
N LYS A 222 -7.33 9.93 3.89
CA LYS A 222 -6.00 9.89 3.29
C LYS A 222 -5.12 11.05 3.77
N GLN A 223 -5.65 12.27 3.78
CA GLN A 223 -4.93 13.45 4.29
C GLN A 223 -4.59 13.31 5.78
N ALA A 224 -5.53 12.84 6.60
CA ALA A 224 -5.30 12.58 8.02
C ALA A 224 -4.22 11.51 8.25
N ALA A 225 -4.22 10.43 7.46
CA ALA A 225 -3.20 9.40 7.51
C ALA A 225 -1.81 9.96 7.17
N GLN A 226 -1.71 10.81 6.14
CA GLN A 226 -0.47 11.51 5.79
C GLN A 226 0.02 12.42 6.91
N ALA A 227 -0.87 13.24 7.47
CA ALA A 227 -0.56 14.15 8.55
C ALA A 227 -0.13 13.42 9.84
N ALA A 228 -0.71 12.25 10.12
CA ALA A 228 -0.32 11.39 11.25
C ALA A 228 1.02 10.65 11.03
N GLY A 229 1.67 10.80 9.87
CA GLY A 229 3.00 10.29 9.58
C GLY A 229 3.04 8.84 9.11
N PHE A 230 1.92 8.28 8.65
CA PHE A 230 1.91 7.01 7.93
C PHE A 230 2.54 7.16 6.55
N ILE A 231 3.13 6.09 6.03
CA ILE A 231 3.78 6.07 4.71
C ILE A 231 2.96 5.32 3.67
N ALA A 232 1.99 4.54 4.11
CA ALA A 232 0.98 3.89 3.27
C ALA A 232 -0.25 3.52 4.11
N ALA A 233 -1.41 3.42 3.45
CA ALA A 233 -2.65 3.00 4.08
C ALA A 233 -3.46 2.08 3.16
N PHE A 234 -4.21 1.15 3.77
CA PHE A 234 -4.85 0.03 3.10
C PHE A 234 -6.36 0.00 3.33
N GLY A 235 -7.10 -0.20 2.25
CA GLY A 235 -8.53 -0.50 2.28
C GLY A 235 -8.83 -2.00 2.39
N GLN A 236 -10.10 -2.35 2.15
CA GLN A 236 -10.59 -3.74 2.09
C GLN A 236 -11.25 -4.07 0.73
N HIS A 237 -10.94 -3.32 -0.31
CA HIS A 237 -11.39 -3.58 -1.68
C HIS A 237 -10.39 -4.48 -2.40
N SER A 238 -10.90 -5.36 -3.27
CA SER A 238 -10.07 -6.28 -4.03
C SER A 238 -9.33 -5.56 -5.15
N GLY A 239 -8.04 -5.80 -5.27
CA GLY A 239 -7.17 -5.25 -6.30
C GLY A 239 -5.74 -5.72 -6.10
N VAL A 240 -4.88 -5.47 -7.05
CA VAL A 240 -3.44 -5.76 -6.94
C VAL A 240 -2.72 -4.44 -6.77
N ALA A 241 -2.09 -4.26 -5.61
CA ALA A 241 -1.34 -3.05 -5.28
C ALA A 241 -0.13 -2.89 -6.20
N HIS A 242 0.16 -1.66 -6.64
CA HIS A 242 1.32 -1.38 -7.48
C HIS A 242 1.94 0.00 -7.22
N SER A 243 3.20 0.17 -7.60
CA SER A 243 3.98 1.39 -7.32
C SER A 243 3.47 2.66 -8.01
N GLY A 244 2.54 2.53 -8.95
CA GLY A 244 1.89 3.66 -9.64
C GLY A 244 0.58 4.11 -9.01
N GLU A 245 0.14 3.49 -7.90
CA GLU A 245 -1.08 3.88 -7.18
C GLU A 245 -0.81 4.90 -6.07
N ASP A 246 -1.90 5.52 -5.61
CA ASP A 246 -1.90 6.28 -4.37
C ASP A 246 -1.66 5.34 -3.17
N LEU A 247 -0.51 5.47 -2.53
CA LEU A 247 -0.12 4.63 -1.39
C LEU A 247 -1.06 4.73 -0.19
N TYR A 248 -1.95 5.72 -0.15
CA TYR A 248 -2.92 5.89 0.94
C TYR A 248 -4.30 5.29 0.65
N GLY A 249 -4.41 4.44 -0.36
CA GLY A 249 -5.64 3.74 -0.72
C GLY A 249 -5.41 2.35 -1.31
N LEU A 250 -4.36 1.63 -0.87
CA LEU A 250 -3.96 0.36 -1.46
C LEU A 250 -4.98 -0.76 -1.21
N PRO A 251 -5.23 -1.61 -2.22
CA PRO A 251 -6.19 -2.71 -2.13
C PRO A 251 -5.64 -3.91 -1.37
N ARG A 252 -6.57 -4.74 -0.84
CA ARG A 252 -6.28 -6.03 -0.25
C ARG A 252 -7.35 -7.06 -0.60
N PHE A 253 -6.97 -8.32 -0.81
CA PHE A 253 -7.91 -9.42 -1.00
C PHE A 253 -8.33 -9.99 0.35
N ALA A 254 -9.58 -9.77 0.74
CA ALA A 254 -10.15 -10.30 1.97
C ALA A 254 -10.38 -11.82 1.86
N LEU A 255 -9.98 -12.54 2.92
CA LEU A 255 -10.17 -13.97 3.10
C LEU A 255 -10.99 -14.22 4.36
N ASN A 256 -12.07 -14.97 4.19
CA ASN A 256 -12.94 -15.47 5.25
C ASN A 256 -13.50 -16.82 4.82
N GLU A 257 -14.31 -17.49 5.63
CA GLU A 257 -14.76 -18.86 5.31
C GLU A 257 -15.39 -19.00 3.93
N ARG A 258 -16.14 -18.00 3.48
CA ARG A 258 -16.76 -17.98 2.15
C ARG A 258 -15.74 -17.77 1.02
N PHE A 259 -14.68 -17.02 1.30
CA PHE A 259 -13.71 -16.57 0.30
C PHE A 259 -12.31 -17.16 0.47
N ALA A 260 -12.14 -18.19 1.31
CA ALA A 260 -10.88 -18.85 1.58
C ALA A 260 -10.69 -20.19 0.84
N ALA A 261 -11.43 -20.45 -0.25
CA ALA A 261 -11.12 -21.58 -1.11
C ALA A 261 -9.73 -21.41 -1.73
N VAL A 262 -8.92 -22.48 -1.78
CA VAL A 262 -7.52 -22.42 -2.26
C VAL A 262 -7.44 -22.00 -3.73
N GLU A 263 -8.45 -22.35 -4.54
CA GLU A 263 -8.55 -21.92 -5.93
C GLU A 263 -8.68 -20.42 -6.05
N ARG A 264 -9.46 -19.79 -5.15
CA ARG A 264 -9.60 -18.33 -5.10
C ARG A 264 -8.33 -17.67 -4.59
N PHE A 265 -7.66 -18.27 -3.60
CA PHE A 265 -6.35 -17.80 -3.13
C PHE A 265 -5.33 -17.81 -4.28
N ARG A 266 -5.24 -18.93 -5.00
CA ARG A 266 -4.36 -19.09 -6.17
C ARG A 266 -4.70 -18.09 -7.28
N LEU A 267 -5.99 -17.90 -7.59
CA LEU A 267 -6.45 -16.92 -8.56
C LEU A 267 -6.00 -15.50 -8.20
N ALA A 268 -6.22 -15.09 -6.96
CA ALA A 268 -5.83 -13.77 -6.48
C ALA A 268 -4.30 -13.61 -6.41
N GLY A 269 -3.58 -14.61 -5.87
CA GLY A 269 -2.13 -14.60 -5.74
C GLY A 269 -1.37 -14.54 -7.07
N ASN A 270 -2.00 -14.94 -8.17
CA ASN A 270 -1.51 -14.76 -9.53
C ASN A 270 -2.03 -13.49 -10.21
N GLY A 271 -2.75 -12.64 -9.48
CA GLY A 271 -3.33 -11.41 -9.99
C GLY A 271 -2.28 -10.43 -10.52
N LEU A 272 -2.68 -9.66 -11.50
CA LEU A 272 -1.92 -8.55 -12.06
C LEU A 272 -2.66 -7.24 -11.79
N PRO A 273 -1.96 -6.10 -11.66
CA PRO A 273 -2.65 -4.82 -11.58
C PRO A 273 -3.36 -4.50 -12.91
N LEU A 274 -4.50 -3.86 -12.83
CA LEU A 274 -5.12 -3.13 -13.93
C LEU A 274 -4.79 -1.65 -13.73
N PRO A 275 -3.69 -1.11 -14.28
CA PRO A 275 -3.29 0.25 -14.04
C PRO A 275 -4.27 1.22 -14.67
N VAL A 276 -4.83 2.10 -13.85
CA VAL A 276 -5.79 3.12 -14.25
C VAL A 276 -5.35 4.51 -13.76
N ARG A 277 -5.87 5.53 -14.41
CA ARG A 277 -5.73 6.94 -14.04
C ARG A 277 -7.04 7.68 -14.25
N ASP A 278 -7.09 8.92 -13.83
CA ASP A 278 -8.26 9.78 -13.97
C ASP A 278 -9.53 9.12 -13.41
N VAL A 279 -9.41 8.49 -12.23
CA VAL A 279 -10.53 7.82 -11.56
C VAL A 279 -11.48 8.87 -10.99
N LEU A 280 -12.75 8.76 -11.33
CA LEU A 280 -13.81 9.63 -10.83
C LEU A 280 -14.92 8.79 -10.17
N PRO A 281 -15.53 9.28 -9.10
CA PRO A 281 -15.15 10.46 -8.35
C PRO A 281 -13.81 10.27 -7.64
N ALA A 282 -13.08 11.36 -7.39
CA ALA A 282 -11.82 11.33 -6.65
C ALA A 282 -12.04 11.00 -5.16
N ASP A 283 -13.16 11.44 -4.60
CA ASP A 283 -13.56 11.06 -3.24
C ASP A 283 -14.40 9.80 -3.26
N THR A 284 -14.07 8.86 -2.41
CA THR A 284 -14.77 7.59 -2.26
C THR A 284 -15.84 7.64 -1.16
N VAL A 285 -15.93 8.73 -0.39
CA VAL A 285 -17.07 9.01 0.50
C VAL A 285 -18.15 9.73 -0.30
N LEU A 286 -19.30 9.05 -0.48
CA LEU A 286 -20.40 9.54 -1.29
C LEU A 286 -21.46 10.20 -0.39
N HIS A 287 -21.64 11.51 -0.53
CA HIS A 287 -22.73 12.22 0.16
C HIS A 287 -23.99 12.24 -0.72
N ASP A 288 -24.10 13.21 -1.63
CA ASP A 288 -25.29 13.39 -2.46
C ASP A 288 -25.17 12.74 -3.84
N ASN A 289 -23.94 12.45 -4.31
CA ASN A 289 -23.69 11.85 -5.63
C ASN A 289 -23.71 10.31 -5.55
N ASN A 290 -24.88 9.73 -5.30
CA ASN A 290 -25.08 8.28 -5.23
C ASN A 290 -26.30 7.88 -6.09
N PRO A 291 -26.14 7.10 -7.17
CA PRO A 291 -24.91 6.41 -7.59
C PRO A 291 -23.85 7.38 -8.15
N PRO A 292 -22.56 7.08 -7.90
CA PRO A 292 -21.48 7.93 -8.41
C PRO A 292 -21.34 7.85 -9.93
N ALA A 293 -20.99 8.97 -10.56
CA ALA A 293 -20.52 8.97 -11.94
C ALA A 293 -19.09 8.36 -11.98
N PHE A 294 -19.01 7.02 -11.99
CA PHE A 294 -17.76 6.30 -11.90
C PHE A 294 -17.10 6.10 -13.26
N GLY A 295 -15.87 6.51 -13.38
CA GLY A 295 -15.12 6.33 -14.63
C GLY A 295 -13.61 6.35 -14.40
N PHE A 296 -12.85 5.76 -15.34
CA PHE A 296 -11.40 5.67 -15.28
C PHE A 296 -10.80 5.53 -16.69
N THR A 297 -9.51 5.84 -16.80
CA THR A 297 -8.72 5.66 -18.02
C THR A 297 -7.74 4.52 -17.81
N VAL A 298 -7.77 3.47 -18.64
CA VAL A 298 -6.81 2.36 -18.56
C VAL A 298 -5.49 2.77 -19.19
N SER A 299 -4.36 2.41 -18.57
CA SER A 299 -3.01 2.69 -19.05
C SER A 299 -2.77 2.11 -20.45
N GLU A 300 -1.96 2.81 -21.25
CA GLU A 300 -1.60 2.41 -22.62
C GLU A 300 -0.74 1.14 -22.69
N SER A 301 -0.01 0.82 -21.60
CA SER A 301 0.78 -0.42 -21.50
C SER A 301 -0.07 -1.69 -21.53
N ILE A 302 -1.40 -1.58 -21.26
CA ILE A 302 -2.32 -2.70 -21.32
C ILE A 302 -2.84 -2.87 -22.74
N GLY A 303 -2.73 -4.08 -23.27
CA GLY A 303 -3.12 -4.41 -24.64
C GLY A 303 -4.65 -4.33 -24.90
N SER A 304 -5.25 -5.42 -25.38
CA SER A 304 -6.70 -5.49 -25.68
C SER A 304 -7.54 -5.28 -24.42
N LEU A 305 -8.60 -4.49 -24.52
CA LEU A 305 -9.57 -4.22 -23.46
C LEU A 305 -10.93 -4.91 -23.70
N LYS A 306 -10.98 -5.87 -24.62
CA LYS A 306 -12.24 -6.54 -25.04
C LYS A 306 -12.93 -7.31 -23.91
N THR A 307 -12.18 -7.84 -22.96
CA THR A 307 -12.70 -8.63 -21.84
C THR A 307 -12.79 -7.83 -20.55
N LEU A 308 -12.65 -6.50 -20.61
CA LEU A 308 -12.84 -5.64 -19.44
C LEU A 308 -14.28 -5.73 -18.96
N ALA A 309 -14.45 -6.09 -17.70
CA ALA A 309 -15.75 -6.17 -17.04
C ALA A 309 -15.67 -5.57 -15.64
N CYS A 310 -16.73 -4.86 -15.23
CA CYS A 310 -16.84 -4.29 -13.90
C CYS A 310 -18.08 -4.83 -13.18
N PHE A 311 -17.95 -5.03 -11.88
CA PHE A 311 -18.97 -5.60 -11.00
C PHE A 311 -19.17 -4.67 -9.81
N ALA A 312 -20.41 -4.21 -9.62
CA ALA A 312 -20.77 -3.36 -8.50
C ALA A 312 -21.51 -4.14 -7.42
N SER A 313 -21.26 -3.83 -6.16
CA SER A 313 -21.85 -4.58 -5.03
C SER A 313 -23.36 -4.34 -4.82
N ASN A 314 -23.93 -3.33 -5.47
CA ASN A 314 -25.35 -2.96 -5.41
C ASN A 314 -26.20 -3.60 -6.52
N GLN A 315 -25.61 -4.40 -7.39
CA GLN A 315 -26.31 -5.09 -8.47
C GLN A 315 -25.74 -6.49 -8.71
N SER A 316 -26.55 -7.40 -9.26
CA SER A 316 -26.14 -8.77 -9.54
C SER A 316 -25.59 -8.97 -10.95
N SER A 317 -25.90 -8.05 -11.87
CA SER A 317 -25.43 -8.05 -13.24
C SER A 317 -24.01 -7.45 -13.35
N VAL A 318 -23.32 -7.78 -14.44
CA VAL A 318 -22.13 -7.03 -14.86
C VAL A 318 -22.55 -5.59 -15.15
N ALA A 319 -21.81 -4.62 -14.64
CA ALA A 319 -22.12 -3.22 -14.88
C ALA A 319 -21.93 -2.86 -16.36
N GLN A 320 -22.81 -2.05 -16.90
CA GLN A 320 -22.67 -1.55 -18.25
C GLN A 320 -21.45 -0.63 -18.33
N LEU A 321 -20.57 -0.92 -19.28
CA LEU A 321 -19.40 -0.09 -19.57
C LEU A 321 -19.64 0.74 -20.82
N GLU A 322 -19.57 2.06 -20.67
CA GLU A 322 -19.55 3.00 -21.77
C GLU A 322 -18.09 3.38 -22.08
N ARG A 323 -17.66 3.12 -23.31
CA ARG A 323 -16.30 3.43 -23.73
C ARG A 323 -16.26 4.78 -24.44
N LEU A 324 -15.57 5.73 -23.82
CA LEU A 324 -15.36 7.07 -24.35
C LEU A 324 -13.92 7.16 -24.96
N GLY A 325 -13.85 7.12 -26.29
CA GLY A 325 -12.55 7.08 -26.98
C GLY A 325 -11.83 5.74 -26.88
N SER A 326 -10.48 5.74 -26.83
CA SER A 326 -9.69 4.51 -26.93
C SER A 326 -9.60 3.73 -25.60
N ARG A 327 -9.51 4.44 -24.46
CA ARG A 327 -9.16 3.84 -23.16
C ARG A 327 -9.93 4.40 -21.95
N ARG A 328 -10.77 5.40 -22.12
CA ARG A 328 -11.65 5.94 -21.09
C ARG A 328 -12.90 5.10 -21.01
N PHE A 329 -13.29 4.72 -19.79
CA PHE A 329 -14.52 3.99 -19.51
C PHE A 329 -15.33 4.70 -18.44
N GLU A 330 -16.65 4.69 -18.62
CA GLU A 330 -17.60 5.01 -17.58
C GLU A 330 -18.41 3.76 -17.24
N VAL A 331 -18.63 3.57 -15.94
CA VAL A 331 -19.40 2.45 -15.41
C VAL A 331 -20.78 2.96 -15.04
N ARG A 332 -21.78 2.49 -15.76
CA ARG A 332 -23.17 2.85 -15.51
C ARG A 332 -23.76 1.96 -14.44
N LEU A 333 -24.15 2.56 -13.33
CA LEU A 333 -24.79 1.87 -12.21
C LEU A 333 -26.31 2.01 -12.30
N GLU A 334 -27.00 0.89 -12.15
CA GLU A 334 -28.48 0.85 -12.23
C GLU A 334 -29.16 1.47 -11.00
N LYS A 335 -28.50 1.38 -9.85
CA LYS A 335 -29.07 1.76 -8.55
C LYS A 335 -28.03 2.45 -7.68
N PRO A 336 -28.43 3.31 -6.73
CA PRO A 336 -27.54 3.82 -5.70
C PRO A 336 -27.04 2.69 -4.79
N PHE A 337 -25.88 2.91 -4.17
CA PHE A 337 -25.42 2.06 -3.06
C PHE A 337 -26.27 2.32 -1.81
N ALA A 338 -26.52 1.28 -1.04
CA ALA A 338 -27.11 1.42 0.29
C ALA A 338 -26.14 2.12 1.26
N PRO A 339 -26.62 2.77 2.34
CA PRO A 339 -25.75 3.29 3.39
C PRO A 339 -24.76 2.26 3.90
N GLY A 340 -23.53 2.68 4.16
CA GLY A 340 -22.40 1.85 4.51
C GLY A 340 -21.44 1.64 3.34
N ARG A 341 -21.03 0.39 3.08
CA ARG A 341 -19.97 0.07 2.12
C ARG A 341 -20.48 -0.33 0.75
N GLY A 342 -20.07 0.41 -0.26
CA GLY A 342 -20.17 0.05 -1.67
C GLY A 342 -18.80 -0.33 -2.24
N ARG A 343 -18.79 -1.02 -3.38
CA ARG A 343 -17.53 -1.27 -4.12
C ARG A 343 -17.82 -1.57 -5.59
N ILE A 344 -16.85 -1.22 -6.41
CA ILE A 344 -16.78 -1.65 -7.81
C ILE A 344 -15.46 -2.37 -8.00
N ASN A 345 -15.49 -3.57 -8.61
CA ASN A 345 -14.32 -4.32 -9.00
C ASN A 345 -14.33 -4.48 -10.52
N CYS A 346 -13.23 -4.11 -11.16
CA CYS A 346 -13.05 -4.29 -12.59
C CYS A 346 -11.94 -5.32 -12.83
N THR A 347 -12.17 -6.22 -13.78
CA THR A 347 -11.24 -7.28 -14.14
C THR A 347 -11.02 -7.31 -15.64
N LEU A 348 -9.83 -7.74 -16.04
CA LEU A 348 -9.43 -7.90 -17.44
C LEU A 348 -8.52 -9.12 -17.55
N GLN A 349 -8.85 -10.06 -18.43
CA GLN A 349 -7.98 -11.19 -18.67
C GLN A 349 -6.74 -10.77 -19.46
N ALA A 350 -5.57 -11.12 -18.95
CA ALA A 350 -4.29 -10.92 -19.62
C ALA A 350 -4.02 -12.05 -20.65
N LYS A 351 -3.08 -11.83 -21.58
CA LYS A 351 -2.75 -12.80 -22.65
C LYS A 351 -2.24 -14.14 -22.12
N ASP A 352 -1.61 -14.15 -20.95
CA ASP A 352 -1.10 -15.34 -20.26
C ASP A 352 -2.15 -16.07 -19.42
N GLY A 353 -3.42 -15.66 -19.51
CA GLY A 353 -4.54 -16.25 -18.77
C GLY A 353 -4.73 -15.71 -17.37
N ARG A 354 -3.78 -14.94 -16.82
CA ARG A 354 -3.94 -14.29 -15.50
C ARG A 354 -4.98 -13.17 -15.58
N TRP A 355 -5.47 -12.78 -14.41
CA TRP A 355 -6.46 -11.70 -14.28
C TRP A 355 -5.83 -10.42 -13.75
N ARG A 356 -6.13 -9.31 -14.42
CA ARG A 356 -5.85 -7.96 -13.92
C ARG A 356 -7.02 -7.49 -13.07
N TRP A 357 -6.71 -6.79 -11.97
CA TRP A 357 -7.69 -6.35 -10.98
C TRP A 357 -7.49 -4.87 -10.66
N PHE A 358 -8.61 -4.16 -10.66
CA PHE A 358 -8.75 -2.82 -10.11
C PHE A 358 -10.03 -2.74 -9.31
N GLY A 359 -9.97 -2.26 -8.09
CA GLY A 359 -11.14 -2.06 -7.23
C GLY A 359 -11.19 -0.65 -6.67
N THR A 360 -12.40 -0.17 -6.45
CA THR A 360 -12.67 1.09 -5.76
C THR A 360 -13.69 0.84 -4.67
N PRO A 361 -13.40 1.18 -3.40
CA PRO A 361 -14.39 1.17 -2.34
C PRO A 361 -15.20 2.46 -2.39
N PHE A 362 -16.43 2.40 -1.88
CA PHE A 362 -17.25 3.59 -1.59
C PHE A 362 -17.78 3.48 -0.18
N TYR A 363 -17.91 4.61 0.48
CA TYR A 363 -18.61 4.73 1.74
C TYR A 363 -19.76 5.71 1.61
N ILE A 364 -20.94 5.30 2.06
CA ILE A 364 -22.17 6.09 2.05
C ILE A 364 -22.56 6.34 3.51
N PRO A 365 -22.36 7.57 4.02
CA PRO A 365 -22.73 7.91 5.39
C PRO A 365 -24.20 7.60 5.68
N LYS A 366 -24.50 7.17 6.89
CA LYS A 366 -25.88 7.06 7.35
C LYS A 366 -26.41 8.48 7.59
N LYS A 367 -27.56 8.80 6.99
CA LYS A 367 -28.27 10.07 7.26
C LYS A 367 -28.86 10.08 8.64
#